data_220be57f13e343d6dc40252d826afb43
#
_entry.id   220be57f13e343d6dc40252d826afb43
#
_cell.length_a   1.000
_cell.length_b   1.000
_cell.length_c   1.000
_cell.angle_alpha   90.00
_cell.angle_beta   90.00
_cell.angle_gamma   90.00
#
_symmetry.space_group_name_H-M   'P 1'
#
loop_
_entity.id
_entity.type
_entity.pdbx_description
1 polymer ?
#
loop_
_entity_poly.entity_id
_entity_poly.type
_entity_poly.pdbx_seq_one_letter_code
_entity_poly.pdbx_strand_id
1 'polypeptide(L)'
;MKTRFISGPASALIIGAVMLTLAAGPALAAHQPKIKFKSDSWDFGKVKQSATLEHEFVFKNAGNAKLTIIKVETSCGCTAALATEKTLEPGQEGKIKVSFSASGFSGEISKYVYVDSDDPDDPRFMLKIKAVVEVPPAPRAELSPYTQDVGLLLEGEEIEAKLVVSNRGELELQVDNSQKNIVFTSGSKRVSFPLKIASGKDAALTLRMTLPNRVGPLKSEYVIFRTNDPQQASLYFTLSGYIATKSQLKELFNRYKDALK
;
A
#
# COMPACT_ATOMS: atom_id res chain seq x y z
N MET A 1 59.02 -92.36 -13.40
CA MET A 1 59.28 -93.44 -12.44
C MET A 1 58.46 -93.24 -11.17
N LYS A 2 57.53 -94.16 -10.93
CA LYS A 2 56.89 -94.56 -9.69
C LYS A 2 56.54 -93.50 -8.63
N THR A 3 55.26 -93.13 -8.57
CA THR A 3 54.23 -93.55 -7.55
C THR A 3 54.59 -93.31 -6.09
N ARG A 4 53.70 -92.54 -5.36
CA ARG A 4 52.90 -93.17 -4.28
C ARG A 4 51.83 -92.24 -3.75
N PHE A 5 50.60 -92.74 -3.76
CA PHE A 5 49.45 -92.25 -3.03
C PHE A 5 49.68 -92.41 -1.52
N ILE A 6 49.28 -91.38 -0.73
CA ILE A 6 48.90 -91.63 0.65
C ILE A 6 47.61 -90.81 0.95
N SER A 7 46.57 -91.56 1.24
CA SER A 7 45.28 -91.10 1.72
C SER A 7 45.34 -90.75 3.19
N GLY A 8 44.81 -89.61 3.55
CA GLY A 8 44.57 -89.18 4.93
C GLY A 8 43.13 -88.57 5.07
N PRO A 9 42.47 -88.71 6.21
CA PRO A 9 41.02 -88.65 6.32
C PRO A 9 40.45 -87.20 6.31
N ALA A 10 39.23 -87.13 5.80
CA ALA A 10 38.42 -85.92 5.73
C ALA A 10 38.01 -85.49 7.12
N SER A 11 38.40 -84.25 7.50
CA SER A 11 37.83 -83.55 8.64
C SER A 11 36.73 -82.62 8.16
N ALA A 12 35.49 -82.99 8.41
CA ALA A 12 34.31 -82.17 8.13
C ALA A 12 34.24 -80.96 9.09
N LEU A 13 34.53 -79.76 8.59
CA LEU A 13 34.31 -78.51 9.32
C LEU A 13 32.85 -78.11 9.11
N ILE A 14 32.02 -78.29 10.12
CA ILE A 14 30.66 -77.76 10.18
C ILE A 14 30.75 -76.27 10.49
N ILE A 15 30.60 -75.45 9.44
CA ILE A 15 30.42 -74.00 9.59
C ILE A 15 28.95 -73.75 9.99
N GLY A 16 28.71 -73.53 11.30
CA GLY A 16 27.43 -73.09 11.81
C GLY A 16 27.13 -71.66 11.33
N ALA A 17 26.21 -71.52 10.35
CA ALA A 17 25.63 -70.23 9.92
C ALA A 17 24.75 -69.69 11.06
N VAL A 18 25.30 -68.78 11.86
CA VAL A 18 24.49 -67.98 12.77
C VAL A 18 23.69 -66.99 11.92
N MET A 19 22.44 -67.28 11.64
CA MET A 19 21.47 -66.32 11.11
C MET A 19 21.17 -65.30 12.22
N LEU A 20 21.83 -64.11 12.09
CA LEU A 20 21.50 -62.94 12.90
C LEU A 20 20.18 -62.35 12.33
N THR A 21 19.05 -62.76 12.87
CA THR A 21 17.74 -62.14 12.61
C THR A 21 17.76 -60.75 13.23
N LEU A 22 18.01 -59.70 12.40
CA LEU A 22 17.67 -58.34 12.80
C LEU A 22 16.17 -58.28 13.03
N ALA A 23 15.77 -58.31 14.26
CA ALA A 23 14.41 -57.97 14.65
C ALA A 23 14.25 -56.44 14.35
N ALA A 24 13.64 -56.10 13.25
CA ALA A 24 13.13 -54.73 13.01
C ALA A 24 12.10 -54.46 14.10
N GLY A 25 12.50 -53.83 15.18
CA GLY A 25 11.58 -53.34 16.20
C GLY A 25 10.58 -52.39 15.55
N PRO A 26 9.35 -52.33 16.05
CA PRO A 26 8.39 -51.35 15.57
C PRO A 26 9.02 -49.96 15.70
N ALA A 27 9.22 -49.29 14.55
CA ALA A 27 9.61 -47.87 14.55
C ALA A 27 8.53 -47.15 15.37
N LEU A 28 8.89 -46.64 16.54
CA LEU A 28 8.04 -45.75 17.33
C LEU A 28 7.76 -44.54 16.44
N ALA A 29 6.58 -44.50 15.82
CA ALA A 29 6.14 -43.36 15.07
C ALA A 29 6.25 -42.13 15.97
N ALA A 30 7.10 -41.19 15.61
CA ALA A 30 7.30 -39.98 16.38
C ALA A 30 5.94 -39.31 16.64
N HIS A 31 5.69 -38.98 17.89
CA HIS A 31 4.45 -38.34 18.30
C HIS A 31 4.54 -36.88 17.95
N GLN A 32 4.01 -36.48 16.74
CA GLN A 32 4.22 -35.18 16.18
C GLN A 32 2.89 -34.54 15.73
N PRO A 33 2.68 -33.25 16.03
CA PRO A 33 1.61 -32.47 15.42
C PRO A 33 1.89 -32.25 13.91
N LYS A 34 0.84 -32.09 13.12
CA LYS A 34 0.96 -31.79 11.69
C LYS A 34 -0.18 -30.91 11.22
N ILE A 35 0.15 -29.69 10.80
CA ILE A 35 -0.81 -28.76 10.21
C ILE A 35 -1.04 -29.13 8.73
N LYS A 36 -2.30 -29.21 8.32
CA LYS A 36 -2.66 -29.43 6.90
C LYS A 36 -3.82 -28.54 6.51
N PHE A 37 -3.58 -27.59 5.64
CA PHE A 37 -4.62 -26.75 5.05
C PHE A 37 -5.36 -27.46 3.92
N LYS A 38 -6.67 -27.18 3.76
CA LYS A 38 -7.45 -27.62 2.60
C LYS A 38 -7.04 -26.86 1.33
N SER A 39 -6.67 -25.60 1.46
CA SER A 39 -6.12 -24.73 0.42
C SER A 39 -5.14 -23.75 1.06
N ASP A 40 -4.05 -23.44 0.39
CA ASP A 40 -3.03 -22.46 0.78
C ASP A 40 -3.26 -21.07 0.17
N SER A 41 -4.23 -20.97 -0.74
CA SER A 41 -4.51 -19.74 -1.45
C SER A 41 -6.00 -19.53 -1.72
N TRP A 42 -6.40 -18.27 -1.81
CA TRP A 42 -7.74 -17.86 -2.18
C TRP A 42 -7.71 -16.66 -3.11
N ASP A 43 -8.51 -16.67 -4.16
CA ASP A 43 -8.69 -15.57 -5.10
C ASP A 43 -10.11 -15.01 -4.98
N PHE A 44 -10.22 -13.75 -4.58
CA PHE A 44 -11.49 -13.04 -4.50
C PHE A 44 -12.01 -12.57 -5.87
N GLY A 45 -11.20 -12.73 -6.94
CA GLY A 45 -11.52 -12.21 -8.25
C GLY A 45 -11.55 -10.68 -8.30
N LYS A 46 -12.47 -10.14 -9.12
CA LYS A 46 -12.67 -8.69 -9.27
C LYS A 46 -13.50 -8.12 -8.14
N VAL A 47 -12.98 -7.12 -7.47
CA VAL A 47 -13.59 -6.50 -6.29
C VAL A 47 -13.54 -4.98 -6.38
N LYS A 48 -14.50 -4.29 -5.76
CA LYS A 48 -14.52 -2.82 -5.67
C LYS A 48 -13.47 -2.34 -4.67
N GLN A 49 -12.89 -1.19 -4.92
CA GLN A 49 -11.92 -0.55 -4.01
C GLN A 49 -12.47 -0.28 -2.59
N SER A 50 -13.77 -0.14 -2.43
CA SER A 50 -14.42 0.05 -1.12
C SER A 50 -14.73 -1.25 -0.37
N ALA A 51 -14.39 -2.42 -0.94
CA ALA A 51 -14.78 -3.70 -0.37
C ALA A 51 -13.90 -4.10 0.81
N THR A 52 -14.54 -4.67 1.83
CA THR A 52 -13.87 -5.52 2.83
C THR A 52 -14.17 -6.97 2.47
N LEU A 53 -13.14 -7.77 2.33
CA LEU A 53 -13.19 -9.13 1.85
C LEU A 53 -12.86 -10.08 2.99
N GLU A 54 -13.62 -11.15 3.12
CA GLU A 54 -13.41 -12.14 4.17
C GLU A 54 -13.29 -13.55 3.58
N HIS A 55 -12.39 -14.33 4.14
CA HIS A 55 -12.23 -15.75 3.80
C HIS A 55 -11.79 -16.56 5.01
N GLU A 56 -12.21 -17.82 5.08
CA GLU A 56 -11.81 -18.77 6.10
C GLU A 56 -10.97 -19.89 5.48
N PHE A 57 -9.68 -19.94 5.80
CA PHE A 57 -8.85 -21.09 5.47
C PHE A 57 -9.05 -22.18 6.51
N VAL A 58 -9.57 -23.33 6.06
CA VAL A 58 -9.77 -24.49 6.92
C VAL A 58 -8.50 -25.32 6.95
N PHE A 59 -8.06 -25.68 8.14
CA PHE A 59 -6.95 -26.59 8.37
C PHE A 59 -7.34 -27.68 9.37
N LYS A 60 -6.56 -28.75 9.40
CA LYS A 60 -6.72 -29.82 10.39
C LYS A 60 -5.39 -30.22 10.98
N ASN A 61 -5.41 -30.77 12.17
CA ASN A 61 -4.29 -31.51 12.71
C ASN A 61 -4.27 -32.92 12.07
N ALA A 62 -3.36 -33.11 11.11
CA ALA A 62 -3.17 -34.40 10.43
C ALA A 62 -2.12 -35.28 11.13
N GLY A 63 -1.57 -34.82 12.25
CA GLY A 63 -0.60 -35.53 13.09
C GLY A 63 -1.26 -36.46 14.11
N ASN A 64 -0.44 -37.01 14.98
CA ASN A 64 -0.86 -37.91 16.08
C ASN A 64 -0.56 -37.30 17.46
N ALA A 65 -0.10 -36.04 17.52
CA ALA A 65 0.06 -35.24 18.72
C ALA A 65 -0.79 -33.98 18.63
N LYS A 66 -1.00 -33.31 19.75
CA LYS A 66 -1.71 -32.04 19.85
C LYS A 66 -0.96 -30.94 19.06
N LEU A 67 -1.66 -30.26 18.16
CA LEU A 67 -1.14 -29.14 17.38
C LEU A 67 -1.44 -27.82 18.09
N THR A 68 -0.45 -26.92 18.17
CA THR A 68 -0.61 -25.58 18.74
C THR A 68 -0.32 -24.52 17.70
N ILE A 69 -1.25 -23.58 17.49
CA ILE A 69 -1.01 -22.38 16.72
C ILE A 69 -0.37 -21.34 17.63
N ILE A 70 0.89 -21.01 17.35
CA ILE A 70 1.71 -20.11 18.15
C ILE A 70 1.35 -18.66 17.85
N LYS A 71 1.28 -18.32 16.54
CA LYS A 71 1.06 -16.96 16.07
C LYS A 71 0.43 -16.92 14.69
N VAL A 72 -0.34 -15.88 14.41
CA VAL A 72 -0.82 -15.55 13.06
C VAL A 72 -0.41 -14.13 12.76
N GLU A 73 0.32 -13.94 11.67
CA GLU A 73 0.82 -12.63 11.20
C GLU A 73 0.34 -12.34 9.79
N THR A 74 0.26 -11.06 9.45
CA THR A 74 -0.11 -10.60 8.12
C THR A 74 0.99 -9.75 7.51
N SER A 75 1.12 -9.79 6.19
CA SER A 75 2.15 -9.03 5.46
C SER A 75 1.92 -7.52 5.46
N CYS A 76 0.75 -7.03 5.91
CA CYS A 76 0.42 -5.59 6.00
C CYS A 76 -0.68 -5.35 7.02
N GLY A 77 -0.78 -4.11 7.50
CA GLY A 77 -1.90 -3.66 8.37
C GLY A 77 -3.27 -3.59 7.67
N CYS A 78 -3.32 -3.78 6.35
CA CYS A 78 -4.54 -3.84 5.55
C CYS A 78 -5.26 -5.19 5.64
N THR A 79 -4.63 -6.19 6.26
CA THR A 79 -5.15 -7.55 6.44
C THR A 79 -5.14 -7.88 7.92
N ALA A 80 -6.25 -8.39 8.42
CA ALA A 80 -6.33 -9.00 9.74
C ALA A 80 -6.50 -10.51 9.61
N ALA A 81 -5.87 -11.27 10.48
CA ALA A 81 -6.01 -12.72 10.49
C ALA A 81 -6.05 -13.25 11.93
N LEU A 82 -6.89 -14.25 12.17
CA LEU A 82 -7.10 -14.86 13.48
C LEU A 82 -7.39 -16.36 13.36
N ALA A 83 -6.70 -17.16 14.17
CA ALA A 83 -7.07 -18.57 14.34
C ALA A 83 -8.31 -18.70 15.25
N THR A 84 -9.29 -19.49 14.83
CA THR A 84 -10.47 -19.77 15.68
C THR A 84 -10.12 -20.65 16.89
N GLU A 85 -9.18 -21.57 16.69
CA GLU A 85 -8.69 -22.49 17.71
C GLU A 85 -7.17 -22.36 17.83
N LYS A 86 -6.69 -22.23 19.04
CA LYS A 86 -5.23 -22.19 19.31
C LYS A 86 -4.62 -23.58 19.42
N THR A 87 -5.42 -24.57 19.79
CA THR A 87 -4.94 -25.95 19.99
C THR A 87 -5.95 -26.92 19.38
N LEU A 88 -5.44 -27.94 18.69
CA LEU A 88 -6.25 -28.96 18.03
C LEU A 88 -5.74 -30.35 18.40
N GLU A 89 -6.63 -31.22 18.85
CA GLU A 89 -6.34 -32.64 19.01
C GLU A 89 -6.19 -33.32 17.62
N PRO A 90 -5.53 -34.50 17.55
CA PRO A 90 -5.42 -35.24 16.29
C PRO A 90 -6.75 -35.40 15.56
N GLY A 91 -6.78 -35.02 14.28
CA GLY A 91 -7.96 -35.07 13.43
C GLY A 91 -8.93 -33.90 13.55
N GLN A 92 -8.80 -33.03 14.53
CA GLN A 92 -9.64 -31.83 14.66
C GLN A 92 -9.37 -30.81 13.55
N GLU A 93 -10.42 -30.08 13.15
CA GLU A 93 -10.35 -28.96 12.21
C GLU A 93 -10.40 -27.62 12.96
N GLY A 94 -9.67 -26.64 12.41
CA GLY A 94 -9.69 -25.24 12.81
C GLY A 94 -9.75 -24.35 11.58
N LYS A 95 -9.86 -23.04 11.80
CA LYS A 95 -9.94 -22.05 10.72
C LYS A 95 -9.02 -20.87 11.01
N ILE A 96 -8.42 -20.34 9.94
CA ILE A 96 -7.83 -19.01 9.96
C ILE A 96 -8.80 -18.08 9.26
N LYS A 97 -9.42 -17.17 10.01
CA LYS A 97 -10.27 -16.12 9.48
C LYS A 97 -9.39 -14.98 9.00
N VAL A 98 -9.55 -14.59 7.75
CA VAL A 98 -8.79 -13.50 7.11
C VAL A 98 -9.78 -12.44 6.66
N SER A 99 -9.51 -11.18 7.03
CA SER A 99 -10.25 -10.00 6.56
C SER A 99 -9.27 -9.03 5.90
N PHE A 100 -9.54 -8.62 4.67
CA PHE A 100 -8.72 -7.72 3.88
C PHE A 100 -9.53 -6.51 3.41
N SER A 101 -9.02 -5.29 3.67
CA SER A 101 -9.59 -4.06 3.14
C SER A 101 -8.94 -3.72 1.79
N ALA A 102 -9.76 -3.63 0.74
CA ALA A 102 -9.32 -3.22 -0.59
C ALA A 102 -9.12 -1.70 -0.75
N SER A 103 -9.42 -0.92 0.32
CA SER A 103 -9.30 0.55 0.28
C SER A 103 -7.88 1.00 0.02
N GLY A 104 -7.72 1.91 -0.95
CA GLY A 104 -6.41 2.45 -1.35
C GLY A 104 -5.61 1.56 -2.31
N PHE A 105 -6.10 0.38 -2.67
CA PHE A 105 -5.48 -0.49 -3.66
C PHE A 105 -6.14 -0.35 -5.03
N SER A 106 -5.40 -0.73 -6.09
CA SER A 106 -5.88 -0.80 -7.47
C SER A 106 -5.14 -1.90 -8.23
N GLY A 107 -5.81 -2.52 -9.20
CA GLY A 107 -5.25 -3.59 -10.03
C GLY A 107 -5.05 -4.89 -9.25
N GLU A 108 -4.15 -5.74 -9.72
CA GLU A 108 -3.84 -7.02 -9.10
C GLU A 108 -3.09 -6.85 -7.78
N ILE A 109 -3.59 -7.52 -6.74
CA ILE A 109 -2.95 -7.54 -5.43
C ILE A 109 -2.76 -8.97 -4.93
N SER A 110 -1.70 -9.17 -4.16
CA SER A 110 -1.45 -10.39 -3.40
C SER A 110 -1.04 -10.03 -1.98
N LYS A 111 -1.62 -10.72 -0.99
CA LYS A 111 -1.26 -10.57 0.43
C LYS A 111 -1.01 -11.93 1.04
N TYR A 112 -0.22 -11.95 2.08
CA TYR A 112 0.20 -13.18 2.73
C TYR A 112 -0.18 -13.16 4.20
N VAL A 113 -0.55 -14.34 4.70
CA VAL A 113 -0.79 -14.61 6.12
C VAL A 113 0.15 -15.74 6.51
N TYR A 114 0.90 -15.55 7.57
CA TYR A 114 1.84 -16.51 8.12
C TYR A 114 1.24 -17.11 9.37
N VAL A 115 1.21 -18.44 9.42
CA VAL A 115 0.69 -19.21 10.54
C VAL A 115 1.85 -19.98 11.14
N ASP A 116 2.30 -19.54 12.31
CA ASP A 116 3.36 -20.20 13.06
C ASP A 116 2.73 -21.26 13.99
N SER A 117 3.25 -22.49 13.96
CA SER A 117 2.77 -23.62 14.75
C SER A 117 3.93 -24.45 15.31
N ASP A 118 3.61 -25.43 16.14
CA ASP A 118 4.55 -26.42 16.67
C ASP A 118 4.72 -27.65 15.74
N ASP A 119 4.25 -27.57 14.49
CA ASP A 119 4.55 -28.57 13.47
C ASP A 119 6.06 -28.54 13.14
N PRO A 120 6.82 -29.61 13.38
CA PRO A 120 8.25 -29.63 13.15
C PRO A 120 8.63 -29.65 11.66
N ASP A 121 7.73 -30.11 10.77
CA ASP A 121 7.97 -30.20 9.34
C ASP A 121 7.70 -28.85 8.66
N ASP A 122 6.70 -28.11 9.16
CA ASP A 122 6.28 -26.80 8.60
C ASP A 122 5.90 -25.82 9.72
N PRO A 123 6.90 -25.31 10.45
CA PRO A 123 6.68 -24.45 11.62
C PRO A 123 6.11 -23.07 11.24
N ARG A 124 6.19 -22.67 9.96
CA ARG A 124 5.67 -21.41 9.46
C ARG A 124 4.99 -21.57 8.11
N PHE A 125 3.71 -21.84 8.13
CA PHE A 125 2.91 -22.00 6.93
C PHE A 125 2.48 -20.66 6.35
N MET A 126 2.51 -20.53 5.00
CA MET A 126 2.15 -19.30 4.29
C MET A 126 0.86 -19.48 3.51
N LEU A 127 -0.15 -18.68 3.85
CA LEU A 127 -1.40 -18.57 3.10
C LEU A 127 -1.35 -17.33 2.20
N LYS A 128 -1.98 -17.41 1.04
CA LYS A 128 -2.01 -16.33 0.05
C LYS A 128 -3.44 -15.95 -0.30
N ILE A 129 -3.74 -14.66 -0.27
CA ILE A 129 -4.97 -14.12 -0.85
C ILE A 129 -4.64 -13.25 -2.07
N LYS A 130 -5.51 -13.28 -3.07
CA LYS A 130 -5.42 -12.48 -4.30
C LYS A 130 -6.73 -11.77 -4.55
N ALA A 131 -6.66 -10.63 -5.22
CA ALA A 131 -7.82 -9.94 -5.79
C ALA A 131 -7.38 -9.02 -6.94
N VAL A 132 -8.33 -8.67 -7.80
CA VAL A 132 -8.19 -7.58 -8.78
C VAL A 132 -9.09 -6.43 -8.34
N VAL A 133 -8.49 -5.37 -7.81
CA VAL A 133 -9.23 -4.22 -7.29
C VAL A 133 -9.58 -3.28 -8.43
N GLU A 134 -10.88 -3.20 -8.73
CA GLU A 134 -11.41 -2.31 -9.75
C GLU A 134 -11.67 -0.92 -9.13
N VAL A 135 -11.05 0.10 -9.72
CA VAL A 135 -11.30 1.50 -9.38
C VAL A 135 -12.28 2.03 -10.41
N PRO A 136 -13.44 2.53 -10.00
CA PRO A 136 -14.38 3.14 -10.95
C PRO A 136 -13.72 4.35 -11.61
N PRO A 137 -14.02 4.62 -12.90
CA PRO A 137 -13.55 5.82 -13.56
C PRO A 137 -13.97 7.05 -12.76
N ALA A 138 -13.05 8.00 -12.64
CA ALA A 138 -13.27 9.23 -11.89
C ALA A 138 -12.44 10.37 -12.48
N PRO A 139 -12.80 11.64 -12.23
CA PRO A 139 -11.89 12.75 -12.47
C PRO A 139 -10.69 12.65 -11.51
N ARG A 140 -9.55 13.22 -11.92
CA ARG A 140 -8.33 13.34 -11.12
C ARG A 140 -7.76 14.73 -11.27
N ALA A 141 -7.89 15.50 -10.22
CA ALA A 141 -7.47 16.89 -10.20
C ALA A 141 -5.98 17.01 -9.85
N GLU A 142 -5.27 17.81 -10.63
CA GLU A 142 -3.88 18.17 -10.37
C GLU A 142 -3.74 19.68 -10.53
N LEU A 143 -2.95 20.32 -9.65
CA LEU A 143 -2.66 21.74 -9.68
C LEU A 143 -1.15 21.95 -9.82
N SER A 144 -0.74 22.87 -10.71
CA SER A 144 0.67 23.21 -10.90
C SER A 144 0.84 24.68 -11.28
N PRO A 145 1.77 25.41 -10.62
CA PRO A 145 2.42 25.04 -9.37
C PRO A 145 1.43 25.06 -8.19
N TYR A 146 1.81 24.49 -7.03
CA TYR A 146 1.01 24.58 -5.80
C TYR A 146 1.24 25.89 -5.04
N THR A 147 2.35 26.56 -5.32
CA THR A 147 2.75 27.82 -4.68
C THR A 147 3.36 28.77 -5.69
N GLN A 148 3.16 30.07 -5.47
CA GLN A 148 3.85 31.10 -6.24
C GLN A 148 4.29 32.21 -5.30
N ASP A 149 5.58 32.61 -5.40
CA ASP A 149 6.09 33.82 -4.76
C ASP A 149 5.82 35.01 -5.70
N VAL A 150 5.10 35.99 -5.19
CA VAL A 150 4.77 37.22 -5.90
C VAL A 150 5.75 38.37 -5.58
N GLY A 151 6.77 38.06 -4.75
CA GLY A 151 7.82 39.00 -4.39
C GLY A 151 7.37 40.15 -3.48
N LEU A 152 7.91 41.31 -3.73
CA LEU A 152 7.59 42.56 -3.03
C LEU A 152 6.57 43.36 -3.84
N LEU A 153 5.45 43.64 -3.20
CA LEU A 153 4.36 44.44 -3.75
C LEU A 153 4.13 45.70 -2.91
N LEU A 154 3.57 46.71 -3.51
CA LEU A 154 3.05 47.86 -2.76
C LEU A 154 1.63 47.63 -2.31
N GLU A 155 1.25 48.23 -1.21
CA GLU A 155 -0.13 48.22 -0.71
C GLU A 155 -1.10 48.71 -1.78
N GLY A 156 -2.13 47.92 -2.03
CA GLY A 156 -3.16 48.17 -3.06
C GLY A 156 -2.78 47.72 -4.49
N GLU A 157 -1.58 47.23 -4.72
CA GLU A 157 -1.25 46.60 -6.01
C GLU A 157 -2.00 45.32 -6.25
N GLU A 158 -2.27 45.06 -7.55
CA GLU A 158 -2.90 43.83 -7.98
C GLU A 158 -1.89 42.69 -7.96
N ILE A 159 -2.25 41.60 -7.33
CA ILE A 159 -1.51 40.35 -7.36
C ILE A 159 -1.92 39.59 -8.63
N GLU A 160 -0.95 39.25 -9.45
CA GLU A 160 -1.15 38.36 -10.60
C GLU A 160 -0.38 37.06 -10.37
N ALA A 161 -1.06 35.93 -10.55
CA ALA A 161 -0.42 34.63 -10.46
C ALA A 161 -0.97 33.69 -11.53
N LYS A 162 -0.13 32.74 -11.97
CA LYS A 162 -0.47 31.77 -13.02
C LYS A 162 -0.44 30.37 -12.47
N LEU A 163 -1.44 29.59 -12.85
CA LEU A 163 -1.56 28.21 -12.44
C LEU A 163 -2.24 27.39 -13.54
N VAL A 164 -2.05 26.09 -13.49
CA VAL A 164 -2.70 25.12 -14.38
C VAL A 164 -3.46 24.12 -13.53
N VAL A 165 -4.73 23.94 -13.83
CA VAL A 165 -5.53 22.85 -13.29
C VAL A 165 -5.64 21.78 -14.36
N SER A 166 -5.24 20.58 -14.07
CA SER A 166 -5.23 19.44 -14.98
C SER A 166 -6.22 18.39 -14.56
N ASN A 167 -6.86 17.73 -15.53
CA ASN A 167 -7.63 16.53 -15.27
C ASN A 167 -6.85 15.30 -15.78
N ARG A 168 -6.30 14.51 -14.88
CA ARG A 168 -5.57 13.26 -15.18
C ARG A 168 -6.47 12.02 -15.05
N GLY A 169 -7.77 12.22 -14.81
CA GLY A 169 -8.76 11.16 -14.70
C GLY A 169 -9.49 10.87 -16.00
N GLU A 170 -10.42 9.94 -15.93
CA GLU A 170 -11.19 9.45 -17.07
C GLU A 170 -12.51 10.20 -17.26
N LEU A 171 -13.07 10.77 -16.19
CA LEU A 171 -14.32 11.56 -16.24
C LEU A 171 -14.05 13.06 -16.22
N GLU A 172 -15.05 13.85 -16.62
CA GLU A 172 -14.99 15.31 -16.58
C GLU A 172 -14.72 15.83 -15.16
N LEU A 173 -13.68 16.61 -15.01
CA LEU A 173 -13.37 17.32 -13.77
C LEU A 173 -14.16 18.62 -13.71
N GLN A 174 -14.88 18.83 -12.63
CA GLN A 174 -15.51 20.09 -12.30
C GLN A 174 -14.73 20.78 -11.18
N VAL A 175 -14.38 22.03 -11.43
CA VAL A 175 -13.60 22.86 -10.50
C VAL A 175 -14.43 24.09 -10.15
N ASP A 176 -14.62 24.35 -8.87
CA ASP A 176 -15.33 25.51 -8.39
C ASP A 176 -14.45 26.40 -7.51
N ASN A 177 -14.71 27.72 -7.56
CA ASN A 177 -14.10 28.70 -6.69
C ASN A 177 -15.16 29.74 -6.28
N SER A 178 -15.38 29.88 -4.98
CA SER A 178 -16.38 30.80 -4.42
C SER A 178 -15.80 32.11 -3.87
N GLN A 179 -14.49 32.35 -4.03
CA GLN A 179 -13.83 33.56 -3.52
C GLN A 179 -14.14 34.76 -4.41
N LYS A 180 -14.86 35.75 -3.87
CA LYS A 180 -15.37 36.90 -4.63
C LYS A 180 -14.32 37.95 -4.99
N ASN A 181 -13.20 37.97 -4.26
CA ASN A 181 -12.11 38.95 -4.45
C ASN A 181 -11.08 38.51 -5.49
N ILE A 182 -11.33 37.42 -6.21
CA ILE A 182 -10.40 36.87 -7.19
C ILE A 182 -11.09 36.84 -8.57
N VAL A 183 -10.40 37.33 -9.56
CA VAL A 183 -10.79 37.24 -10.97
C VAL A 183 -9.89 36.22 -11.65
N PHE A 184 -10.49 35.26 -12.33
CA PHE A 184 -9.76 34.28 -13.13
C PHE A 184 -9.95 34.54 -14.62
N THR A 185 -8.85 34.41 -15.37
CA THR A 185 -8.85 34.47 -16.83
C THR A 185 -8.09 33.28 -17.41
N SER A 186 -8.49 32.87 -18.63
CA SER A 186 -7.74 31.95 -19.46
C SER A 186 -7.45 32.66 -20.78
N GLY A 187 -6.19 33.06 -20.98
CA GLY A 187 -5.84 34.08 -21.98
C GLY A 187 -6.57 35.39 -21.66
N SER A 188 -7.28 35.96 -22.69
CA SER A 188 -8.06 37.19 -22.51
C SER A 188 -9.49 36.98 -22.03
N LYS A 189 -9.95 35.73 -21.88
CA LYS A 189 -11.34 35.42 -21.49
C LYS A 189 -11.48 35.25 -20.00
N ARG A 190 -12.49 35.88 -19.40
CA ARG A 190 -12.85 35.64 -18.00
C ARG A 190 -13.41 34.23 -17.82
N VAL A 191 -12.96 33.54 -16.81
CA VAL A 191 -13.43 32.21 -16.45
C VAL A 191 -14.61 32.31 -15.48
N SER A 192 -15.67 31.56 -15.77
CA SER A 192 -16.80 31.35 -14.86
C SER A 192 -16.70 29.97 -14.24
N PHE A 193 -17.15 29.87 -13.00
CA PHE A 193 -17.22 28.60 -12.26
C PHE A 193 -18.65 28.08 -12.21
N PRO A 194 -18.88 26.73 -12.16
CA PRO A 194 -17.84 25.70 -12.19
C PRO A 194 -17.14 25.58 -13.55
N LEU A 195 -15.82 25.50 -13.54
CA LEU A 195 -15.00 25.24 -14.69
C LEU A 195 -14.99 23.73 -14.98
N LYS A 196 -15.26 23.34 -16.23
CA LYS A 196 -15.26 21.95 -16.68
C LYS A 196 -14.02 21.63 -17.47
N ILE A 197 -13.30 20.58 -17.09
CA ILE A 197 -12.06 20.13 -17.72
C ILE A 197 -12.25 18.69 -18.17
N ALA A 198 -12.25 18.45 -19.46
CA ALA A 198 -12.39 17.10 -20.03
C ALA A 198 -11.19 16.21 -19.63
N SER A 199 -11.39 14.90 -19.69
CA SER A 199 -10.34 13.90 -19.44
C SER A 199 -9.06 14.21 -20.22
N GLY A 200 -7.91 14.18 -19.55
CA GLY A 200 -6.58 14.42 -20.13
C GLY A 200 -6.30 15.85 -20.54
N LYS A 201 -7.16 16.83 -20.21
CA LYS A 201 -7.01 18.25 -20.56
C LYS A 201 -6.52 19.10 -19.40
N ASP A 202 -5.95 20.23 -19.77
CA ASP A 202 -5.40 21.25 -18.87
C ASP A 202 -6.17 22.55 -19.04
N ALA A 203 -6.34 23.30 -17.96
CA ALA A 203 -6.85 24.65 -17.93
C ALA A 203 -5.81 25.59 -17.35
N ALA A 204 -5.17 26.38 -18.20
CA ALA A 204 -4.26 27.43 -17.78
C ALA A 204 -5.05 28.64 -17.30
N LEU A 205 -4.83 29.05 -16.07
CA LEU A 205 -5.54 30.14 -15.40
C LEU A 205 -4.55 31.21 -14.98
N THR A 206 -4.94 32.47 -15.17
CA THR A 206 -4.32 33.62 -14.51
C THR A 206 -5.31 34.15 -13.49
N LEU A 207 -4.93 34.18 -12.24
CA LEU A 207 -5.69 34.84 -11.20
C LEU A 207 -5.20 36.28 -11.01
N ARG A 208 -6.14 37.16 -10.70
CA ARG A 208 -5.87 38.54 -10.26
C ARG A 208 -6.69 38.84 -9.03
N MET A 209 -6.02 39.41 -8.03
CA MET A 209 -6.66 39.82 -6.79
C MET A 209 -5.96 41.01 -6.17
N THR A 210 -6.73 41.79 -5.41
CA THR A 210 -6.19 42.90 -4.61
C THR A 210 -6.47 42.61 -3.13
N LEU A 211 -5.47 42.85 -2.30
CA LEU A 211 -5.59 42.77 -0.83
C LEU A 211 -5.52 44.19 -0.25
N PRO A 212 -6.64 44.90 -0.20
CA PRO A 212 -6.67 46.26 0.33
C PRO A 212 -6.35 46.23 1.83
N ASN A 213 -5.63 47.28 2.30
CA ASN A 213 -5.24 47.47 3.68
C ASN A 213 -4.39 46.32 4.27
N ARG A 214 -3.70 45.57 3.44
CA ARG A 214 -2.79 44.51 3.85
C ARG A 214 -1.35 44.97 3.74
N VAL A 215 -0.60 44.91 4.85
CA VAL A 215 0.83 45.18 4.90
C VAL A 215 1.51 44.06 5.67
N GLY A 216 2.70 43.66 5.22
CA GLY A 216 3.45 42.60 5.85
C GLY A 216 3.59 41.34 4.97
N PRO A 217 4.10 40.25 5.54
CA PRO A 217 4.29 39.01 4.78
C PRO A 217 2.98 38.39 4.39
N LEU A 218 2.90 37.95 3.13
CA LEU A 218 1.87 37.06 2.64
C LEU A 218 2.21 35.65 3.14
N LYS A 219 1.64 35.26 4.29
CA LYS A 219 1.75 33.91 4.82
C LYS A 219 0.36 33.29 4.76
N SER A 220 0.25 32.16 4.06
CA SER A 220 -0.97 31.36 4.01
C SER A 220 -2.18 32.05 3.36
N GLU A 221 -1.93 32.88 2.34
CA GLU A 221 -3.03 33.27 1.45
C GLU A 221 -3.33 32.11 0.50
N TYR A 222 -4.48 31.50 0.70
CA TYR A 222 -4.89 30.33 -0.10
C TYR A 222 -5.95 30.70 -1.10
N VAL A 223 -5.75 30.28 -2.35
CA VAL A 223 -6.82 30.16 -3.33
C VAL A 223 -7.31 28.74 -3.29
N ILE A 224 -8.58 28.56 -2.98
CA ILE A 224 -9.17 27.24 -2.73
C ILE A 224 -10.08 26.89 -3.91
N PHE A 225 -9.77 25.79 -4.58
CA PHE A 225 -10.64 25.21 -5.56
C PHE A 225 -11.31 23.96 -4.98
N ARG A 226 -12.62 23.84 -5.15
CA ARG A 226 -13.36 22.61 -4.85
C ARG A 226 -13.50 21.80 -6.11
N THR A 227 -13.40 20.48 -5.99
CA THR A 227 -13.46 19.59 -7.14
C THR A 227 -14.44 18.44 -6.89
N ASN A 228 -14.83 17.77 -7.96
CA ASN A 228 -15.57 16.51 -7.92
C ASN A 228 -14.66 15.29 -7.95
N ASP A 229 -13.32 15.46 -7.78
CA ASP A 229 -12.40 14.34 -7.58
C ASP A 229 -12.63 13.69 -6.21
N PRO A 230 -13.02 12.41 -6.13
CA PRO A 230 -13.31 11.74 -4.86
C PRO A 230 -12.08 11.57 -3.96
N GLN A 231 -10.86 11.69 -4.52
CA GLN A 231 -9.62 11.60 -3.74
C GLN A 231 -9.06 12.97 -3.36
N GLN A 232 -9.45 14.01 -4.08
CA GLN A 232 -8.93 15.37 -3.89
C GLN A 232 -10.03 16.42 -4.05
N ALA A 233 -10.95 16.43 -3.10
CA ALA A 233 -12.11 17.33 -3.10
C ALA A 233 -11.74 18.83 -3.02
N SER A 234 -10.51 19.17 -2.65
CA SER A 234 -10.02 20.55 -2.59
C SER A 234 -8.56 20.66 -3.04
N LEU A 235 -8.28 21.65 -3.86
CA LEU A 235 -6.93 22.06 -4.26
C LEU A 235 -6.61 23.39 -3.59
N TYR A 236 -5.36 23.53 -3.13
CA TYR A 236 -4.88 24.75 -2.48
C TYR A 236 -3.71 25.32 -3.27
N PHE A 237 -3.89 26.54 -3.77
CA PHE A 237 -2.81 27.32 -4.35
C PHE A 237 -2.38 28.38 -3.35
N THR A 238 -1.11 28.39 -2.99
CA THR A 238 -0.58 29.27 -1.97
C THR A 238 0.20 30.42 -2.60
N LEU A 239 -0.09 31.65 -2.16
CA LEU A 239 0.67 32.83 -2.48
C LEU A 239 1.62 33.18 -1.33
N SER A 240 2.86 33.49 -1.66
CA SER A 240 3.85 34.04 -0.75
C SER A 240 4.41 35.36 -1.29
N GLY A 241 4.96 36.18 -0.41
CA GLY A 241 5.52 37.49 -0.77
C GLY A 241 5.46 38.44 0.40
N TYR A 242 5.66 39.71 0.12
CA TYR A 242 5.59 40.80 1.12
C TYR A 242 4.90 42.01 0.52
N ILE A 243 3.96 42.61 1.23
CA ILE A 243 3.30 43.85 0.87
C ILE A 243 3.87 44.95 1.75
N ALA A 244 4.45 45.99 1.12
CA ALA A 244 5.04 47.12 1.79
C ALA A 244 4.26 48.40 1.51
N THR A 245 4.30 49.37 2.46
CA THR A 245 3.88 50.74 2.17
C THR A 245 4.93 51.47 1.37
N LYS A 246 4.54 52.55 0.67
CA LYS A 246 5.50 53.46 -0.01
C LYS A 246 6.55 54.02 0.95
N SER A 247 6.17 54.31 2.20
CA SER A 247 7.08 54.83 3.21
C SER A 247 8.13 53.80 3.62
N GLN A 248 7.75 52.55 3.85
CA GLN A 248 8.68 51.45 4.16
C GLN A 248 9.66 51.20 3.02
N LEU A 249 9.18 51.20 1.78
CA LEU A 249 10.04 51.04 0.63
C LEU A 249 11.04 52.18 0.48
N LYS A 250 10.62 53.45 0.70
CA LYS A 250 11.47 54.62 0.69
C LYS A 250 12.56 54.59 1.80
N GLU A 251 12.17 54.16 2.98
CA GLU A 251 13.11 53.98 4.10
C GLU A 251 14.16 52.90 3.76
N LEU A 252 13.73 51.75 3.24
CA LEU A 252 14.63 50.68 2.83
C LEU A 252 15.62 51.19 1.75
N PHE A 253 15.11 51.85 0.71
CA PHE A 253 15.95 52.44 -0.32
C PHE A 253 16.96 53.42 0.22
N ASN A 254 16.57 54.37 1.10
CA ASN A 254 17.46 55.31 1.70
C ASN A 254 18.56 54.69 2.56
N ARG A 255 18.25 53.58 3.24
CA ARG A 255 19.19 52.81 4.07
C ARG A 255 20.26 52.11 3.23
N TYR A 256 19.91 51.63 2.08
CA TYR A 256 20.81 50.79 1.25
C TYR A 256 21.23 51.45 -0.07
N LYS A 257 20.87 52.70 -0.33
CA LYS A 257 21.18 53.39 -1.59
C LYS A 257 22.66 53.39 -1.96
N ASP A 258 23.55 53.41 -0.96
CA ASP A 258 25.00 53.45 -1.18
C ASP A 258 25.58 52.04 -1.46
N ALA A 259 24.87 50.97 -1.08
CA ALA A 259 25.22 49.61 -1.41
C ALA A 259 24.72 49.18 -2.80
N LEU A 260 23.86 50.00 -3.44
CA LEU A 260 23.30 49.76 -4.77
C LEU A 260 24.04 50.52 -5.88
N LYS A 261 25.07 51.34 -5.52
CA LYS A 261 26.01 52.02 -6.45
C LYS A 261 27.19 51.12 -6.77
#